data_e5e8706ffacf939ec010cbe34841902d
#
_entry.id   e5e8706ffacf939ec010cbe34841902d
#
_cell.length_a   1.000
_cell.length_b   1.000
_cell.length_c   1.000
_cell.angle_alpha   90.00
_cell.angle_beta   90.00
_cell.angle_gamma   90.00
#
_symmetry.space_group_name_H-M   'P 1'
#
loop_
_entity.id
_entity.type
_entity.pdbx_description
1 polymer ?
#
loop_
_entity_poly.entity_id
_entity_poly.type
_entity_poly.pdbx_seq_one_letter_code
_entity_poly.pdbx_strand_id
1 'polypeptide(L)'
;MNKKQKIMLIRILTAAALLAVLHVLPVTGWMRFGLYLIPYLIAGYDILRKALKGIQNRQVFDENFLMAVATVGAIALALYERSGDYTEAIAVMLFYQIGEWFQSYAVGRSRRNISELMDIRPDYANVEQDGKLEQVDPDEVSIGTVIVVQPGEKVPIDGTVVEGASTLNTAALTGESLPREVREGDEIISGCVNMTGLLKIRTTREFGESTVSKILDLVENASSRKSRSEDFISRFARVYTPAVCFAALALAILVPLARTLLLGLPAGWSVWVYRALTFLVASCPCALVISIPLSFFAGIGGASNAGVLVKGSNYLETLSQTKTVVFDKTGTLTQGVFEVNGIHHHEMENEKLVEYAALAESASSHPISKSLQRAYGREIDRSRVTDVQEISGSGVIAKVDGVEVAAGNDKLMDRLGVPYIPCHSVGTIIHMAVGGKYAGHIVISDVVKPHAREAVQALRSAGVHRTVMLTGDAKPVADQVAQSLGIDQVYAELLSAGKVEKVEELLLDNSERGKLAFVGDGINDAPVLSRADIGIAMGAMGSDAAIEAADVVLMDDDPAKIAKAIRISRKCLRIVYENIVFAIGIKLACLVLVALGFANMWLAIFADVGVMILAVLNAIRALFVKKL
;
A
#
# COMPACT_ATOMS: atom_id res chain seq x y z
N MET A 1 1.04 14.04 -21.84
CA MET A 1 2.50 14.11 -22.15
C MET A 1 3.08 15.38 -21.58
N ASN A 2 4.15 15.29 -20.82
CA ASN A 2 4.86 16.47 -20.32
C ASN A 2 5.78 17.09 -21.40
N LYS A 3 6.33 18.31 -21.13
CA LYS A 3 7.18 19.04 -22.09
C LYS A 3 8.42 18.23 -22.55
N LYS A 4 9.05 17.49 -21.64
CA LYS A 4 10.20 16.61 -21.94
C LYS A 4 9.83 15.49 -22.92
N GLN A 5 8.70 14.81 -22.69
CA GLN A 5 8.22 13.72 -23.57
C GLN A 5 7.88 14.20 -24.97
N LYS A 6 7.30 15.42 -25.10
CA LYS A 6 7.02 16.03 -26.42
C LYS A 6 8.32 16.32 -27.19
N ILE A 7 9.31 16.90 -26.52
CA ILE A 7 10.62 17.19 -27.13
C ILE A 7 11.30 15.91 -27.61
N MET A 8 11.28 14.85 -26.78
CA MET A 8 11.88 13.56 -27.10
C MET A 8 11.20 12.92 -28.31
N LEU A 9 9.87 12.95 -28.38
CA LEU A 9 9.10 12.44 -29.52
C LEU A 9 9.43 13.21 -30.83
N ILE A 10 9.52 14.55 -30.76
CA ILE A 10 9.90 15.37 -31.91
C ILE A 10 11.30 14.99 -32.41
N ARG A 11 12.26 14.80 -31.51
CA ARG A 11 13.63 14.38 -31.86
C ARG A 11 13.65 13.01 -32.56
N ILE A 12 12.91 12.03 -32.03
CA ILE A 12 12.77 10.70 -32.62
C ILE A 12 12.21 10.80 -34.05
N LEU A 13 11.10 11.52 -34.21
CA LEU A 13 10.44 11.69 -35.53
C LEU A 13 11.36 12.41 -36.53
N THR A 14 12.06 13.46 -36.09
CA THR A 14 12.99 14.23 -36.92
C THR A 14 14.16 13.36 -37.36
N ALA A 15 14.77 12.59 -36.45
CA ALA A 15 15.89 11.71 -36.80
C ALA A 15 15.44 10.56 -37.71
N ALA A 16 14.26 10.00 -37.49
CA ALA A 16 13.70 8.96 -38.37
C ALA A 16 13.37 9.49 -39.76
N ALA A 17 12.78 10.67 -39.87
CA ALA A 17 12.51 11.30 -41.18
C ALA A 17 13.79 11.62 -41.94
N LEU A 18 14.81 12.16 -41.28
CA LEU A 18 16.12 12.41 -41.87
C LEU A 18 16.77 11.12 -42.35
N LEU A 19 16.72 10.03 -41.57
CA LEU A 19 17.25 8.73 -41.94
C LEU A 19 16.54 8.17 -43.19
N ALA A 20 15.22 8.26 -43.26
CA ALA A 20 14.43 7.84 -44.40
C ALA A 20 14.79 8.62 -45.68
N VAL A 21 14.95 9.93 -45.59
CA VAL A 21 15.37 10.80 -46.70
C VAL A 21 16.78 10.43 -47.17
N LEU A 22 17.72 10.27 -46.23
CA LEU A 22 19.11 9.90 -46.56
C LEU A 22 19.25 8.52 -47.16
N HIS A 23 18.35 7.60 -46.85
CA HIS A 23 18.34 6.25 -47.42
C HIS A 23 18.00 6.26 -48.93
N VAL A 24 17.19 7.24 -49.37
CA VAL A 24 16.80 7.37 -50.80
C VAL A 24 17.82 8.19 -51.59
N LEU A 25 18.63 9.01 -50.94
CA LEU A 25 19.61 9.87 -51.62
C LEU A 25 20.87 9.05 -52.06
N PRO A 26 21.31 9.15 -53.32
CA PRO A 26 22.49 8.44 -53.81
C PRO A 26 23.78 9.15 -53.43
N VAL A 27 24.05 9.27 -52.10
CA VAL A 27 25.26 9.93 -51.55
C VAL A 27 26.30 8.88 -51.19
N THR A 28 27.56 9.11 -51.52
CA THR A 28 28.67 8.20 -51.27
C THR A 28 29.86 8.90 -50.58
N GLY A 29 30.77 8.11 -50.00
CA GLY A 29 32.01 8.60 -49.42
C GLY A 29 31.84 9.43 -48.15
N TRP A 30 32.73 10.38 -47.92
CA TRP A 30 32.77 11.22 -46.72
C TRP A 30 31.53 12.11 -46.55
N MET A 31 30.86 12.48 -47.65
CA MET A 31 29.63 13.23 -47.60
C MET A 31 28.48 12.40 -47.01
N ARG A 32 28.42 11.10 -47.35
CA ARG A 32 27.48 10.15 -46.73
C ARG A 32 27.69 10.06 -45.21
N PHE A 33 28.94 9.90 -44.77
CA PHE A 33 29.30 9.87 -43.36
C PHE A 33 28.83 11.14 -42.61
N GLY A 34 29.16 12.34 -43.15
CA GLY A 34 28.76 13.60 -42.52
C GLY A 34 27.24 13.78 -42.43
N LEU A 35 26.50 13.40 -43.47
CA LEU A 35 25.04 13.50 -43.48
C LEU A 35 24.38 12.50 -42.52
N TYR A 36 24.87 11.27 -42.40
CA TYR A 36 24.34 10.28 -41.47
C TYR A 36 24.70 10.57 -40.00
N LEU A 37 25.76 11.33 -39.77
CA LEU A 37 26.11 11.78 -38.42
C LEU A 37 25.05 12.73 -37.80
N ILE A 38 24.31 13.48 -38.68
CA ILE A 38 23.29 14.43 -38.22
C ILE A 38 22.14 13.70 -37.50
N PRO A 39 21.41 12.74 -38.11
CA PRO A 39 20.34 12.02 -37.40
C PRO A 39 20.88 11.16 -36.24
N TYR A 40 22.11 10.66 -36.30
CA TYR A 40 22.76 9.96 -35.21
C TYR A 40 22.94 10.86 -33.98
N LEU A 41 23.43 12.08 -34.14
CA LEU A 41 23.59 13.03 -33.04
C LEU A 41 22.25 13.56 -32.54
N ILE A 42 21.27 13.81 -33.42
CA ILE A 42 19.93 14.21 -33.02
C ILE A 42 19.29 13.13 -32.13
N ALA A 43 19.39 11.86 -32.50
CA ALA A 43 18.86 10.77 -31.72
C ALA A 43 19.68 10.50 -30.46
N GLY A 44 21.02 10.47 -30.55
CA GLY A 44 21.92 9.92 -29.54
C GLY A 44 22.58 10.94 -28.62
N TYR A 45 22.40 12.25 -28.80
CA TYR A 45 23.13 13.29 -28.05
C TYR A 45 23.08 13.11 -26.52
N ASP A 46 21.92 12.86 -25.97
CA ASP A 46 21.73 12.69 -24.52
C ASP A 46 22.33 11.38 -24.01
N ILE A 47 22.30 10.31 -24.79
CA ILE A 47 22.92 9.02 -24.47
C ILE A 47 24.44 9.17 -24.44
N LEU A 48 25.02 9.77 -25.48
CA LEU A 48 26.45 10.02 -25.57
C LEU A 48 26.93 10.92 -24.43
N ARG A 49 26.16 11.98 -24.11
CA ARG A 49 26.46 12.87 -22.99
C ARG A 49 26.41 12.15 -21.64
N LYS A 50 25.37 11.30 -21.42
CA LYS A 50 25.25 10.49 -20.19
C LYS A 50 26.40 9.48 -20.08
N ALA A 51 26.75 8.80 -21.16
CA ALA A 51 27.86 7.86 -21.20
C ALA A 51 29.21 8.54 -20.85
N LEU A 52 29.50 9.71 -21.44
CA LEU A 52 30.70 10.50 -21.12
C LEU A 52 30.73 10.94 -19.65
N LYS A 53 29.57 11.40 -19.13
CA LYS A 53 29.46 11.78 -17.71
C LYS A 53 29.62 10.57 -16.78
N GLY A 54 29.11 9.39 -17.17
CA GLY A 54 29.30 8.13 -16.44
C GLY A 54 30.78 7.75 -16.34
N ILE A 55 31.54 7.87 -17.44
CA ILE A 55 32.99 7.66 -17.47
C ILE A 55 33.71 8.63 -16.50
N GLN A 56 33.37 9.92 -16.55
CA GLN A 56 33.94 10.94 -15.66
C GLN A 56 33.68 10.65 -14.17
N ASN A 57 32.48 10.13 -13.85
CA ASN A 57 32.06 9.79 -12.50
C ASN A 57 32.49 8.36 -12.05
N ARG A 58 33.33 7.66 -12.82
CA ARG A 58 33.75 6.26 -12.58
C ARG A 58 32.60 5.24 -12.53
N GLN A 59 31.47 5.55 -13.12
CA GLN A 59 30.34 4.67 -13.32
C GLN A 59 30.31 4.23 -14.79
N VAL A 60 31.33 3.45 -15.20
CA VAL A 60 31.60 3.15 -16.61
C VAL A 60 30.64 2.12 -17.18
N PHE A 61 30.12 1.21 -16.35
CA PHE A 61 29.31 0.08 -16.84
C PHE A 61 27.80 0.33 -16.66
N ASP A 62 27.27 1.36 -17.33
CA ASP A 62 25.84 1.61 -17.42
C ASP A 62 25.28 1.30 -18.82
N GLU A 63 23.95 1.31 -18.95
CA GLU A 63 23.27 1.06 -20.22
C GLU A 63 23.60 2.08 -21.31
N ASN A 64 23.80 3.36 -20.92
CA ASN A 64 24.16 4.42 -21.88
C ASN A 64 25.56 4.21 -22.44
N PHE A 65 26.50 3.73 -21.60
CA PHE A 65 27.85 3.37 -22.03
C PHE A 65 27.81 2.19 -23.04
N LEU A 66 27.05 1.13 -22.74
CA LEU A 66 26.92 -0.01 -23.65
C LEU A 66 26.39 0.42 -25.02
N MET A 67 25.35 1.24 -25.04
CA MET A 67 24.74 1.74 -26.28
C MET A 67 25.69 2.67 -27.03
N ALA A 68 26.40 3.55 -26.32
CA ALA A 68 27.39 4.44 -26.95
C ALA A 68 28.55 3.65 -27.57
N VAL A 69 29.12 2.68 -26.85
CA VAL A 69 30.23 1.83 -27.38
C VAL A 69 29.76 1.02 -28.58
N ALA A 70 28.56 0.41 -28.52
CA ALA A 70 28.04 -0.40 -29.59
C ALA A 70 27.79 0.41 -30.89
N THR A 71 27.18 1.59 -30.76
CA THR A 71 26.82 2.40 -31.94
C THR A 71 28.02 3.18 -32.51
N VAL A 72 28.91 3.71 -31.68
CA VAL A 72 30.16 4.31 -32.12
C VAL A 72 31.06 3.25 -32.78
N GLY A 73 31.14 2.05 -32.16
CA GLY A 73 31.87 0.91 -32.71
C GLY A 73 31.33 0.45 -34.07
N ALA A 74 29.99 0.41 -34.23
CA ALA A 74 29.37 0.08 -35.51
C ALA A 74 29.69 1.11 -36.60
N ILE A 75 29.67 2.41 -36.28
CA ILE A 75 30.10 3.46 -37.22
C ILE A 75 31.58 3.32 -37.57
N ALA A 76 32.44 3.07 -36.58
CA ALA A 76 33.88 2.89 -36.80
C ALA A 76 34.16 1.65 -37.68
N LEU A 77 33.42 0.56 -37.46
CA LEU A 77 33.53 -0.65 -38.29
C LEU A 77 33.10 -0.38 -39.73
N ALA A 78 31.98 0.33 -39.94
CA ALA A 78 31.51 0.71 -41.26
C ALA A 78 32.50 1.63 -42.03
N LEU A 79 33.21 2.52 -41.30
CA LEU A 79 34.31 3.32 -41.86
C LEU A 79 35.51 2.47 -42.22
N TYR A 80 35.91 1.54 -41.36
CA TYR A 80 37.03 0.62 -41.63
C TYR A 80 36.80 -0.25 -42.84
N GLU A 81 35.62 -0.84 -42.95
CA GLU A 81 35.22 -1.67 -44.10
C GLU A 81 34.88 -0.87 -45.37
N ARG A 82 34.78 0.46 -45.26
CA ARG A 82 34.30 1.37 -46.30
C ARG A 82 32.92 0.97 -46.87
N SER A 83 32.09 0.30 -46.07
CA SER A 83 30.77 -0.15 -46.48
C SER A 83 29.79 1.01 -46.69
N GLY A 84 29.99 2.12 -45.94
CA GLY A 84 29.09 3.27 -45.93
C GLY A 84 27.73 2.99 -45.30
N ASP A 85 27.56 1.86 -44.61
CA ASP A 85 26.31 1.49 -43.96
C ASP A 85 26.31 1.92 -42.50
N TYR A 86 25.84 3.16 -42.26
CA TYR A 86 25.67 3.74 -40.92
C TYR A 86 24.24 3.57 -40.40
N THR A 87 23.37 2.95 -41.19
CA THR A 87 21.92 2.84 -40.92
C THR A 87 21.65 2.08 -39.63
N GLU A 88 22.39 0.98 -39.40
CA GLU A 88 22.20 0.15 -38.19
C GLU A 88 22.50 0.92 -36.90
N ALA A 89 23.59 1.68 -36.87
CA ALA A 89 23.94 2.46 -35.66
C ALA A 89 22.89 3.52 -35.31
N ILE A 90 22.33 4.19 -36.34
CA ILE A 90 21.28 5.19 -36.16
C ILE A 90 19.97 4.54 -35.73
N ALA A 91 19.64 3.40 -36.35
CA ALA A 91 18.44 2.64 -36.00
C ALA A 91 18.49 2.14 -34.56
N VAL A 92 19.63 1.64 -34.10
CA VAL A 92 19.81 1.24 -32.69
C VAL A 92 19.54 2.42 -31.76
N MET A 93 20.10 3.60 -32.05
CA MET A 93 19.83 4.81 -31.26
C MET A 93 18.35 5.22 -31.27
N LEU A 94 17.70 5.13 -32.45
CA LEU A 94 16.28 5.44 -32.59
C LEU A 94 15.39 4.49 -31.79
N PHE A 95 15.60 3.18 -31.91
CA PHE A 95 14.83 2.18 -31.16
C PHE A 95 15.05 2.32 -29.68
N TYR A 96 16.29 2.57 -29.23
CA TYR A 96 16.57 2.84 -27.82
C TYR A 96 15.82 4.07 -27.34
N GLN A 97 15.82 5.18 -28.10
CA GLN A 97 15.08 6.39 -27.76
C GLN A 97 13.55 6.17 -27.75
N ILE A 98 13.01 5.35 -28.65
CA ILE A 98 11.60 4.95 -28.61
C ILE A 98 11.31 4.21 -27.31
N GLY A 99 12.19 3.30 -26.91
CA GLY A 99 12.10 2.57 -25.65
C GLY A 99 12.10 3.50 -24.44
N GLU A 100 13.05 4.41 -24.34
CA GLU A 100 13.16 5.43 -23.30
C GLU A 100 11.92 6.35 -23.25
N TRP A 101 11.42 6.75 -24.42
CA TRP A 101 10.21 7.56 -24.51
C TRP A 101 8.99 6.79 -24.00
N PHE A 102 8.81 5.54 -24.44
CA PHE A 102 7.71 4.68 -24.02
C PHE A 102 7.76 4.41 -22.50
N GLN A 103 8.96 4.14 -21.97
CA GLN A 103 9.19 4.01 -20.53
C GLN A 103 8.76 5.27 -19.77
N SER A 104 9.25 6.44 -20.18
CA SER A 104 8.90 7.72 -19.55
C SER A 104 7.40 8.00 -19.60
N TYR A 105 6.76 7.62 -20.72
CA TYR A 105 5.32 7.76 -20.89
C TYR A 105 4.53 6.79 -19.98
N ALA A 106 4.91 5.51 -19.98
CA ALA A 106 4.24 4.46 -19.19
C ALA A 106 4.37 4.71 -17.69
N VAL A 107 5.59 5.01 -17.20
CA VAL A 107 5.84 5.35 -15.79
C VAL A 107 5.10 6.63 -15.40
N GLY A 108 5.14 7.67 -16.25
CA GLY A 108 4.43 8.91 -15.99
C GLY A 108 2.90 8.76 -16.01
N ARG A 109 2.36 7.84 -16.82
CA ARG A 109 0.93 7.52 -16.82
C ARG A 109 0.53 6.68 -15.61
N SER A 110 1.36 5.71 -15.24
CA SER A 110 1.12 4.89 -14.04
C SER A 110 1.13 5.75 -12.77
N ARG A 111 2.10 6.66 -12.63
CA ARG A 111 2.13 7.63 -11.52
C ARG A 111 0.92 8.58 -11.51
N ARG A 112 0.49 9.06 -12.68
CA ARG A 112 -0.72 9.90 -12.79
C ARG A 112 -2.00 9.12 -12.53
N ASN A 113 -2.11 7.88 -13.01
CA ASN A 113 -3.27 7.04 -12.68
C ASN A 113 -3.37 6.79 -11.18
N ILE A 114 -2.25 6.61 -10.47
CA ILE A 114 -2.22 6.52 -9.01
C ILE A 114 -2.63 7.87 -8.40
N SER A 115 -2.16 8.99 -8.93
CA SER A 115 -2.54 10.33 -8.49
C SER A 115 -3.98 10.71 -8.87
N GLU A 116 -4.49 10.26 -10.04
CA GLU A 116 -5.89 10.44 -10.48
C GLU A 116 -6.85 9.49 -9.76
N LEU A 117 -6.39 8.31 -9.37
CA LEU A 117 -7.10 7.39 -8.48
C LEU A 117 -7.12 7.93 -7.03
N MET A 118 -6.19 8.82 -6.72
CA MET A 118 -6.11 9.61 -5.50
C MET A 118 -6.49 11.07 -5.76
N ASP A 119 -7.41 11.32 -6.70
CA ASP A 119 -8.03 12.64 -6.85
C ASP A 119 -8.94 12.94 -5.63
N ILE A 120 -8.33 12.74 -4.44
CA ILE A 120 -8.92 13.06 -3.14
C ILE A 120 -8.45 14.43 -2.65
N ARG A 121 -7.34 14.99 -3.21
CA ARG A 121 -6.86 16.31 -2.80
C ARG A 121 -7.89 17.37 -3.19
N PRO A 122 -8.39 18.15 -2.24
CA PRO A 122 -9.23 19.29 -2.52
C PRO A 122 -8.38 20.44 -3.08
N ASP A 123 -8.93 21.16 -4.05
CA ASP A 123 -8.25 22.28 -4.69
C ASP A 123 -8.39 23.58 -3.88
N TYR A 124 -9.45 23.68 -3.07
CA TYR A 124 -9.78 24.87 -2.27
C TYR A 124 -10.64 24.51 -1.06
N ALA A 125 -10.73 25.43 -0.10
CA ALA A 125 -11.69 25.43 0.99
C ALA A 125 -12.56 26.70 0.90
N ASN A 126 -13.90 26.57 1.09
CA ASN A 126 -14.77 27.73 1.19
C ASN A 126 -14.86 28.14 2.66
N VAL A 127 -14.39 29.33 3.00
CA VAL A 127 -14.48 29.93 4.34
C VAL A 127 -15.54 31.02 4.34
N GLU A 128 -16.41 31.04 5.34
CA GLU A 128 -17.41 32.10 5.51
C GLU A 128 -16.78 33.29 6.25
N GLN A 129 -16.57 34.41 5.55
CA GLN A 129 -16.12 35.67 6.14
C GLN A 129 -17.14 36.78 5.79
N ASP A 130 -17.61 37.46 6.82
CA ASP A 130 -18.60 38.56 6.70
C ASP A 130 -19.85 38.20 5.88
N GLY A 131 -20.32 36.96 5.97
CA GLY A 131 -21.49 36.46 5.25
C GLY A 131 -21.26 36.20 3.77
N LYS A 132 -20.01 36.18 3.29
CA LYS A 132 -19.61 35.77 1.94
C LYS A 132 -18.71 34.55 2.01
N LEU A 133 -18.85 33.66 1.02
CA LEU A 133 -17.96 32.54 0.84
C LEU A 133 -16.73 32.98 0.06
N GLU A 134 -15.57 32.83 0.65
CA GLU A 134 -14.28 33.07 0.01
C GLU A 134 -13.58 31.73 -0.19
N GLN A 135 -13.06 31.50 -1.41
CA GLN A 135 -12.24 30.33 -1.71
C GLN A 135 -10.80 30.62 -1.35
N VAL A 136 -10.27 29.85 -0.43
CA VAL A 136 -8.87 29.94 0.04
C VAL A 136 -8.13 28.65 -0.22
N ASP A 137 -6.80 28.69 -0.24
CA ASP A 137 -6.01 27.46 -0.26
C ASP A 137 -6.22 26.70 1.07
N PRO A 138 -6.46 25.38 1.04
CA PRO A 138 -6.60 24.59 2.26
C PRO A 138 -5.43 24.73 3.24
N ASP A 139 -4.21 24.98 2.75
CA ASP A 139 -3.02 25.22 3.57
C ASP A 139 -3.09 26.51 4.41
N GLU A 140 -3.98 27.46 4.06
CA GLU A 140 -4.17 28.73 4.78
C GLU A 140 -5.25 28.65 5.85
N VAL A 141 -5.97 27.53 5.97
CA VAL A 141 -7.09 27.36 6.91
C VAL A 141 -6.57 26.91 8.27
N SER A 142 -6.82 27.73 9.30
CA SER A 142 -6.43 27.42 10.69
C SER A 142 -7.42 26.47 11.38
N ILE A 143 -6.96 25.79 12.43
CA ILE A 143 -7.80 24.95 13.30
C ILE A 143 -8.92 25.80 13.95
N GLY A 144 -10.14 25.26 13.98
CA GLY A 144 -11.33 25.93 14.52
C GLY A 144 -12.08 26.81 13.54
N THR A 145 -11.55 27.02 12.33
CA THR A 145 -12.24 27.74 11.25
C THR A 145 -13.47 26.96 10.78
N VAL A 146 -14.56 27.65 10.49
CA VAL A 146 -15.76 27.04 9.91
C VAL A 146 -15.65 27.11 8.38
N ILE A 147 -15.60 25.93 7.76
CA ILE A 147 -15.60 25.78 6.31
C ILE A 147 -16.99 25.33 5.83
N VAL A 148 -17.36 25.72 4.63
CA VAL A 148 -18.64 25.38 3.99
C VAL A 148 -18.38 24.42 2.84
N VAL A 149 -19.04 23.26 2.85
CA VAL A 149 -18.90 22.25 1.80
C VAL A 149 -20.24 22.04 1.12
N GLN A 150 -20.32 22.43 -0.15
CA GLN A 150 -21.53 22.31 -0.95
C GLN A 150 -21.69 20.89 -1.55
N PRO A 151 -22.91 20.50 -1.97
CA PRO A 151 -23.11 19.26 -2.71
C PRO A 151 -22.23 19.20 -3.97
N GLY A 152 -21.52 18.08 -4.15
CA GLY A 152 -20.54 17.86 -5.22
C GLY A 152 -19.12 18.26 -4.88
N GLU A 153 -18.86 18.96 -3.77
CA GLU A 153 -17.54 19.37 -3.35
C GLU A 153 -16.87 18.31 -2.46
N LYS A 154 -15.54 18.30 -2.46
CA LYS A 154 -14.73 17.51 -1.55
C LYS A 154 -14.58 18.20 -0.21
N VAL A 155 -14.62 17.45 0.88
CA VAL A 155 -14.29 17.96 2.22
C VAL A 155 -12.80 18.28 2.26
N PRO A 156 -12.39 19.55 2.46
CA PRO A 156 -10.99 19.92 2.35
C PRO A 156 -10.13 19.53 3.56
N ILE A 157 -10.67 19.61 4.77
CA ILE A 157 -9.94 19.40 6.02
C ILE A 157 -10.81 18.61 6.98
N ASP A 158 -10.19 17.77 7.83
CA ASP A 158 -10.89 17.01 8.86
C ASP A 158 -11.57 17.96 9.87
N GLY A 159 -12.77 17.60 10.32
CA GLY A 159 -13.50 18.46 11.25
C GLY A 159 -14.76 17.82 11.80
N THR A 160 -15.55 18.63 12.51
CA THR A 160 -16.84 18.24 13.07
C THR A 160 -17.95 19.07 12.43
N VAL A 161 -19.05 18.43 12.06
CA VAL A 161 -20.24 19.11 11.52
C VAL A 161 -20.85 20.02 12.60
N VAL A 162 -20.93 21.32 12.33
CA VAL A 162 -21.56 22.29 13.22
C VAL A 162 -22.96 22.68 12.76
N GLU A 163 -23.27 22.48 11.47
CA GLU A 163 -24.60 22.77 10.91
C GLU A 163 -24.82 21.96 9.64
N GLY A 164 -26.00 21.38 9.49
CA GLY A 164 -26.42 20.65 8.29
C GLY A 164 -26.46 19.13 8.47
N ALA A 165 -27.05 18.47 7.46
CA ALA A 165 -27.07 17.02 7.34
C ALA A 165 -26.89 16.66 5.87
N SER A 166 -26.11 15.63 5.57
CA SER A 166 -25.84 15.19 4.21
C SER A 166 -25.46 13.72 4.14
N THR A 167 -25.21 13.25 2.93
CA THR A 167 -24.63 11.96 2.61
C THR A 167 -23.26 12.17 1.99
N LEU A 168 -22.27 11.46 2.49
CA LEU A 168 -20.89 11.53 2.00
C LEU A 168 -20.54 10.30 1.17
N ASN A 169 -19.94 10.52 0.01
CA ASN A 169 -19.30 9.47 -0.76
C ASN A 169 -17.86 9.30 -0.27
N THR A 170 -17.58 8.16 0.36
CA THR A 170 -16.26 7.81 0.91
C THR A 170 -15.49 6.86 -0.01
N ALA A 171 -16.05 6.49 -1.17
CA ALA A 171 -15.51 5.45 -2.05
C ALA A 171 -14.05 5.67 -2.49
N ALA A 172 -13.65 6.93 -2.65
CA ALA A 172 -12.27 7.28 -3.01
C ALA A 172 -11.26 7.00 -1.88
N LEU A 173 -11.71 7.02 -0.63
CA LEU A 173 -10.89 6.76 0.56
C LEU A 173 -10.97 5.30 1.00
N THR A 174 -12.19 4.82 1.23
CA THR A 174 -12.43 3.49 1.83
C THR A 174 -12.61 2.38 0.79
N GLY A 175 -12.88 2.74 -0.47
CA GLY A 175 -13.26 1.79 -1.52
C GLY A 175 -14.68 1.25 -1.38
N GLU A 176 -15.47 1.74 -0.41
CA GLU A 176 -16.87 1.37 -0.22
C GLU A 176 -17.78 2.21 -1.11
N SER A 177 -18.76 1.56 -1.75
CA SER A 177 -19.71 2.25 -2.62
C SER A 177 -20.96 2.76 -1.89
N LEU A 178 -21.13 2.41 -0.61
CA LEU A 178 -22.27 2.85 0.19
C LEU A 178 -21.99 4.24 0.76
N PRO A 179 -22.85 5.24 0.49
CA PRO A 179 -22.70 6.57 1.06
C PRO A 179 -22.95 6.55 2.59
N ARG A 180 -22.17 7.36 3.33
CA ARG A 180 -22.30 7.54 4.78
C ARG A 180 -23.19 8.74 5.08
N GLU A 181 -24.23 8.58 5.87
CA GLU A 181 -25.02 9.70 6.40
C GLU A 181 -24.22 10.41 7.51
N VAL A 182 -24.32 11.75 7.53
CA VAL A 182 -23.71 12.62 8.54
C VAL A 182 -24.66 13.72 8.97
N ARG A 183 -24.60 14.06 10.26
CA ARG A 183 -25.44 15.04 10.92
C ARG A 183 -24.61 15.94 11.82
N GLU A 184 -25.22 16.96 12.38
CA GLU A 184 -24.58 17.86 13.36
C GLU A 184 -23.99 17.06 14.54
N GLY A 185 -22.73 17.36 14.87
CA GLY A 185 -21.94 16.66 15.89
C GLY A 185 -21.08 15.50 15.37
N ASP A 186 -21.30 15.03 14.14
CA ASP A 186 -20.50 13.95 13.56
C ASP A 186 -19.12 14.42 13.11
N GLU A 187 -18.12 13.55 13.26
CA GLU A 187 -16.79 13.77 12.72
C GLU A 187 -16.73 13.45 11.23
N ILE A 188 -16.11 14.33 10.47
CA ILE A 188 -15.89 14.22 9.02
C ILE A 188 -14.41 14.24 8.72
N ILE A 189 -14.01 13.38 7.79
CA ILE A 189 -12.65 13.33 7.26
C ILE A 189 -12.54 14.02 5.90
N SER A 190 -11.40 14.61 5.65
CA SER A 190 -11.04 15.21 4.38
C SER A 190 -11.00 14.18 3.25
N GLY A 191 -11.28 14.62 2.02
CA GLY A 191 -11.30 13.78 0.82
C GLY A 191 -12.61 13.07 0.52
N CYS A 192 -13.59 13.06 1.43
CA CYS A 192 -14.96 12.64 1.13
C CYS A 192 -15.64 13.63 0.21
N VAL A 193 -16.53 13.16 -0.67
CA VAL A 193 -17.35 14.04 -1.53
C VAL A 193 -18.73 14.22 -0.89
N ASN A 194 -19.11 15.46 -0.65
CA ASN A 194 -20.44 15.80 -0.16
C ASN A 194 -21.49 15.61 -1.28
N MET A 195 -22.60 14.91 -1.03
CA MET A 195 -23.53 14.51 -2.09
C MET A 195 -24.84 15.32 -2.11
N THR A 196 -25.44 15.60 -0.97
CA THR A 196 -26.83 16.03 -0.93
C THR A 196 -27.09 17.37 -0.25
N GLY A 197 -26.60 17.58 0.97
CA GLY A 197 -26.89 18.77 1.78
C GLY A 197 -25.69 19.70 1.89
N LEU A 198 -25.92 20.96 2.22
CA LEU A 198 -24.84 21.88 2.59
C LEU A 198 -24.37 21.53 3.99
N LEU A 199 -23.06 21.46 4.19
CA LEU A 199 -22.43 21.20 5.47
C LEU A 199 -21.55 22.36 5.89
N LYS A 200 -21.68 22.80 7.15
CA LYS A 200 -20.70 23.65 7.81
C LYS A 200 -19.88 22.78 8.77
N ILE A 201 -18.57 22.81 8.61
CA ILE A 201 -17.64 21.93 9.30
C ILE A 201 -16.63 22.82 10.03
N ARG A 202 -16.46 22.60 11.32
CA ARG A 202 -15.39 23.23 12.11
C ARG A 202 -14.15 22.39 12.01
N THR A 203 -13.06 22.94 11.49
CA THR A 203 -11.79 22.23 11.33
C THR A 203 -11.19 21.83 12.66
N THR A 204 -10.73 20.59 12.76
CA THR A 204 -10.07 20.03 13.96
C THR A 204 -8.57 19.88 13.78
N ARG A 205 -8.06 19.99 12.55
CA ARG A 205 -6.64 19.85 12.18
C ARG A 205 -6.26 20.90 11.13
N GLU A 206 -4.95 21.11 10.94
CA GLU A 206 -4.42 21.82 9.78
C GLU A 206 -4.44 20.90 8.55
N PHE A 207 -4.41 21.48 7.34
CA PHE A 207 -4.47 20.71 6.10
C PHE A 207 -3.32 19.68 5.99
N GLY A 208 -2.08 20.06 6.35
CA GLY A 208 -0.92 19.18 6.35
C GLY A 208 -1.05 17.96 7.27
N GLU A 209 -1.87 18.05 8.32
CA GLU A 209 -2.18 16.97 9.27
C GLU A 209 -3.50 16.27 8.97
N SER A 210 -4.22 16.67 7.92
CA SER A 210 -5.49 16.09 7.52
C SER A 210 -5.33 14.65 7.01
N THR A 211 -6.40 13.88 7.07
CA THR A 211 -6.42 12.49 6.59
C THR A 211 -5.99 12.39 5.13
N VAL A 212 -6.48 13.28 4.28
CA VAL A 212 -6.11 13.34 2.86
C VAL A 212 -4.62 13.59 2.67
N SER A 213 -4.06 14.56 3.40
CA SER A 213 -2.63 14.91 3.28
C SER A 213 -1.74 13.74 3.70
N LYS A 214 -2.06 13.06 4.80
CA LYS A 214 -1.35 11.86 5.28
C LYS A 214 -1.41 10.72 4.27
N ILE A 215 -2.58 10.47 3.67
CA ILE A 215 -2.75 9.42 2.65
C ILE A 215 -1.86 9.72 1.43
N LEU A 216 -1.88 10.97 0.96
CA LEU A 216 -1.06 11.39 -0.18
C LEU A 216 0.44 11.22 0.11
N ASP A 217 0.89 11.65 1.29
CA ASP A 217 2.28 11.50 1.73
C ASP A 217 2.70 10.02 1.84
N LEU A 218 1.85 9.17 2.41
CA LEU A 218 2.10 7.73 2.50
C LEU A 218 2.28 7.07 1.12
N VAL A 219 1.46 7.46 0.14
CA VAL A 219 1.55 6.89 -1.22
C VAL A 219 2.74 7.47 -1.98
N GLU A 220 3.03 8.74 -1.85
CA GLU A 220 4.20 9.37 -2.48
C GLU A 220 5.50 8.78 -1.93
N ASN A 221 5.59 8.59 -0.62
CA ASN A 221 6.74 8.03 0.06
C ASN A 221 6.84 6.50 -0.01
N ALA A 222 5.76 5.79 -0.36
CA ALA A 222 5.76 4.34 -0.53
C ALA A 222 6.81 3.84 -1.54
N SER A 223 7.22 4.69 -2.48
CA SER A 223 8.26 4.40 -3.46
C SER A 223 9.69 4.42 -2.91
N SER A 224 9.89 4.96 -1.72
CA SER A 224 11.24 5.12 -1.13
C SER A 224 11.78 3.82 -0.51
N ARG A 225 10.90 2.91 -0.06
CA ARG A 225 11.26 1.64 0.58
C ARG A 225 11.25 0.50 -0.44
N LYS A 226 12.44 0.16 -0.94
CA LYS A 226 12.64 -0.86 -1.99
C LYS A 226 12.39 -2.27 -1.48
N SER A 227 11.79 -3.10 -2.34
CA SER A 227 11.65 -4.54 -2.12
C SER A 227 12.97 -5.29 -2.30
N ARG A 228 13.04 -6.53 -1.80
CA ARG A 228 14.18 -7.42 -2.07
C ARG A 228 14.35 -7.69 -3.55
N SER A 229 13.25 -7.76 -4.30
CA SER A 229 13.26 -7.96 -5.75
C SER A 229 13.88 -6.76 -6.48
N GLU A 230 13.62 -5.53 -6.04
CA GLU A 230 14.25 -4.33 -6.59
C GLU A 230 15.75 -4.23 -6.23
N ASP A 231 16.12 -4.62 -5.02
CA ASP A 231 17.51 -4.71 -4.59
C ASP A 231 18.28 -5.79 -5.35
N PHE A 232 17.64 -6.94 -5.61
CA PHE A 232 18.21 -7.99 -6.43
C PHE A 232 18.57 -7.48 -7.82
N ILE A 233 17.68 -6.74 -8.47
CA ILE A 233 17.94 -6.18 -9.79
C ILE A 233 19.11 -5.20 -9.77
N SER A 234 19.17 -4.33 -8.76
CA SER A 234 20.25 -3.38 -8.60
C SER A 234 21.62 -4.08 -8.43
N ARG A 235 21.64 -5.19 -7.69
CA ARG A 235 22.84 -6.03 -7.52
C ARG A 235 23.15 -6.82 -8.79
N PHE A 236 22.13 -7.40 -9.42
CA PHE A 236 22.27 -8.14 -10.67
C PHE A 236 22.88 -7.26 -11.77
N ALA A 237 22.35 -6.06 -12.00
CA ALA A 237 22.86 -5.13 -13.01
C ALA A 237 24.34 -4.77 -12.77
N ARG A 238 24.74 -4.60 -11.51
CA ARG A 238 26.14 -4.28 -11.13
C ARG A 238 27.13 -5.37 -11.51
N VAL A 239 26.72 -6.63 -11.49
CA VAL A 239 27.58 -7.77 -11.84
C VAL A 239 27.43 -8.16 -13.31
N TYR A 240 26.19 -8.15 -13.80
CA TYR A 240 25.82 -8.55 -15.16
C TYR A 240 26.48 -7.66 -16.23
N THR A 241 26.44 -6.33 -16.08
CA THR A 241 26.93 -5.43 -17.11
C THR A 241 28.44 -5.54 -17.34
N PRO A 242 29.33 -5.56 -16.31
CA PRO A 242 30.73 -5.87 -16.52
C PRO A 242 30.98 -7.24 -17.14
N ALA A 243 30.25 -8.28 -16.68
CA ALA A 243 30.42 -9.63 -17.22
C ALA A 243 30.12 -9.68 -18.72
N VAL A 244 29.06 -9.01 -19.15
CA VAL A 244 28.72 -8.89 -20.58
C VAL A 244 29.76 -8.11 -21.36
N CYS A 245 30.30 -7.01 -20.84
CA CYS A 245 31.38 -6.26 -21.49
C CYS A 245 32.61 -7.13 -21.72
N PHE A 246 33.03 -7.88 -20.69
CA PHE A 246 34.16 -8.80 -20.83
C PHE A 246 33.88 -9.96 -21.79
N ALA A 247 32.64 -10.49 -21.81
CA ALA A 247 32.24 -11.52 -22.74
C ALA A 247 32.25 -11.00 -24.21
N ALA A 248 31.76 -9.79 -24.44
CA ALA A 248 31.82 -9.13 -25.73
C ALA A 248 33.28 -8.89 -26.19
N LEU A 249 34.13 -8.43 -25.29
CA LEU A 249 35.56 -8.24 -25.56
C LEU A 249 36.25 -9.57 -25.87
N ALA A 250 35.95 -10.62 -25.14
CA ALA A 250 36.44 -11.97 -25.41
C ALA A 250 35.97 -12.48 -26.78
N LEU A 251 34.71 -12.25 -27.11
CA LEU A 251 34.15 -12.59 -28.42
C LEU A 251 34.88 -11.86 -29.57
N ALA A 252 35.19 -10.57 -29.39
CA ALA A 252 35.85 -9.74 -30.37
C ALA A 252 37.32 -10.11 -30.57
N ILE A 253 38.02 -10.58 -29.54
CA ILE A 253 39.48 -10.79 -29.56
C ILE A 253 39.85 -12.27 -29.55
N LEU A 254 39.34 -13.06 -28.59
CA LEU A 254 39.78 -14.43 -28.38
C LEU A 254 39.32 -15.35 -29.51
N VAL A 255 38.12 -15.13 -30.06
CA VAL A 255 37.62 -16.01 -31.15
C VAL A 255 38.39 -15.82 -32.45
N PRO A 256 38.66 -14.61 -32.98
CA PRO A 256 39.55 -14.40 -34.12
C PRO A 256 40.94 -15.00 -33.89
N LEU A 257 41.54 -14.81 -32.73
CA LEU A 257 42.83 -15.36 -32.38
C LEU A 257 42.82 -16.90 -32.36
N ALA A 258 41.84 -17.51 -31.73
CA ALA A 258 41.68 -18.97 -31.71
C ALA A 258 41.49 -19.54 -33.10
N ARG A 259 40.68 -18.88 -33.96
CA ARG A 259 40.49 -19.28 -35.35
C ARG A 259 41.82 -19.32 -36.11
N THR A 260 42.66 -18.30 -35.93
CA THR A 260 43.95 -18.22 -36.65
C THR A 260 44.97 -19.17 -36.04
N LEU A 261 45.12 -19.22 -34.73
CA LEU A 261 46.18 -19.96 -34.04
C LEU A 261 45.89 -21.46 -33.91
N LEU A 262 44.63 -21.82 -33.64
CA LEU A 262 44.26 -23.21 -33.37
C LEU A 262 43.67 -23.92 -34.59
N LEU A 263 42.94 -23.20 -35.45
CA LEU A 263 42.21 -23.80 -36.58
C LEU A 263 42.82 -23.46 -37.95
N GLY A 264 43.81 -22.58 -38.02
CA GLY A 264 44.41 -22.14 -39.29
C GLY A 264 43.45 -21.43 -40.24
N LEU A 265 42.32 -20.94 -39.73
CA LEU A 265 41.30 -20.25 -40.50
C LEU A 265 41.51 -18.74 -40.52
N PRO A 266 41.00 -18.00 -41.49
CA PRO A 266 41.04 -16.53 -41.48
C PRO A 266 40.43 -15.97 -40.20
N ALA A 267 41.09 -14.98 -39.59
CA ALA A 267 40.66 -14.37 -38.30
C ALA A 267 39.23 -13.83 -38.34
N GLY A 268 38.84 -13.17 -39.46
CA GLY A 268 37.51 -12.61 -39.65
C GLY A 268 37.17 -11.51 -38.60
N TRP A 269 38.14 -10.63 -38.31
CA TRP A 269 38.00 -9.59 -37.26
C TRP A 269 36.71 -8.79 -37.38
N SER A 270 36.36 -8.30 -38.56
CA SER A 270 35.15 -7.49 -38.76
C SER A 270 33.88 -8.21 -38.32
N VAL A 271 33.76 -9.49 -38.68
CA VAL A 271 32.58 -10.29 -38.31
C VAL A 271 32.47 -10.48 -36.81
N TRP A 272 33.58 -10.75 -36.14
CA TRP A 272 33.55 -10.99 -34.70
C TRP A 272 33.43 -9.69 -33.87
N VAL A 273 33.99 -8.60 -34.37
CA VAL A 273 33.76 -7.26 -33.78
C VAL A 273 32.29 -6.88 -33.96
N TYR A 274 31.69 -7.06 -35.12
CA TYR A 274 30.27 -6.82 -35.33
C TYR A 274 29.39 -7.65 -34.40
N ARG A 275 29.68 -8.96 -34.26
CA ARG A 275 28.95 -9.82 -33.30
C ARG A 275 29.12 -9.34 -31.84
N ALA A 276 30.30 -8.93 -31.48
CA ALA A 276 30.54 -8.37 -30.11
C ALA A 276 29.76 -7.09 -29.87
N LEU A 277 29.68 -6.18 -30.84
CA LEU A 277 28.89 -4.96 -30.76
C LEU A 277 27.37 -5.28 -30.67
N THR A 278 26.90 -6.23 -31.49
CA THR A 278 25.52 -6.73 -31.45
C THR A 278 25.21 -7.39 -30.09
N PHE A 279 26.17 -8.14 -29.54
CA PHE A 279 26.06 -8.75 -28.21
C PHE A 279 25.90 -7.70 -27.11
N LEU A 280 26.64 -6.58 -27.18
CA LEU A 280 26.46 -5.46 -26.24
C LEU A 280 25.06 -4.85 -26.37
N VAL A 281 24.54 -4.61 -27.55
CA VAL A 281 23.18 -4.10 -27.77
C VAL A 281 22.13 -5.05 -27.18
N ALA A 282 22.25 -6.37 -27.50
CA ALA A 282 21.30 -7.37 -27.00
C ALA A 282 21.30 -7.55 -25.49
N SER A 283 22.35 -7.12 -24.80
CA SER A 283 22.55 -7.41 -23.37
C SER A 283 21.91 -6.42 -22.41
N CYS A 284 21.35 -5.27 -22.86
CA CYS A 284 20.74 -4.30 -21.96
C CYS A 284 19.61 -4.91 -21.10
N PRO A 285 19.66 -4.87 -19.77
CA PRO A 285 18.60 -5.42 -18.92
C PRO A 285 17.39 -4.47 -18.76
N CYS A 286 17.10 -3.62 -19.79
CA CYS A 286 16.14 -2.53 -19.73
C CYS A 286 14.74 -2.97 -19.29
N ALA A 287 14.28 -4.12 -19.80
CA ALA A 287 12.97 -4.67 -19.45
C ALA A 287 12.81 -4.97 -17.95
N LEU A 288 13.87 -5.49 -17.30
CA LEU A 288 13.86 -5.81 -15.87
C LEU A 288 13.89 -4.56 -14.99
N VAL A 289 14.80 -3.65 -15.32
CA VAL A 289 15.00 -2.41 -14.55
C VAL A 289 13.74 -1.56 -14.49
N ILE A 290 12.90 -1.64 -15.53
CA ILE A 290 11.68 -0.84 -15.68
C ILE A 290 10.46 -1.56 -15.14
N SER A 291 10.24 -2.82 -15.57
CA SER A 291 8.97 -3.50 -15.32
C SER A 291 8.76 -3.88 -13.86
N ILE A 292 9.82 -4.10 -13.09
CA ILE A 292 9.71 -4.55 -11.71
C ILE A 292 9.27 -3.42 -10.79
N PRO A 293 9.94 -2.25 -10.73
CA PRO A 293 9.41 -1.12 -9.97
C PRO A 293 8.00 -0.73 -10.42
N LEU A 294 7.74 -0.75 -11.73
CA LEU A 294 6.42 -0.44 -12.27
C LEU A 294 5.35 -1.43 -11.79
N SER A 295 5.66 -2.72 -11.68
CA SER A 295 4.75 -3.73 -11.15
C SER A 295 4.40 -3.46 -9.68
N PHE A 296 5.39 -3.09 -8.85
CA PHE A 296 5.15 -2.73 -7.45
C PHE A 296 4.33 -1.45 -7.34
N PHE A 297 4.65 -0.41 -8.13
CA PHE A 297 3.84 0.81 -8.16
C PHE A 297 2.39 0.53 -8.55
N ALA A 298 2.19 -0.29 -9.58
CA ALA A 298 0.85 -0.70 -10.00
C ALA A 298 0.14 -1.53 -8.91
N GLY A 299 0.87 -2.39 -8.19
CA GLY A 299 0.35 -3.18 -7.07
C GLY A 299 -0.08 -2.30 -5.90
N ILE A 300 0.75 -1.33 -5.50
CA ILE A 300 0.43 -0.35 -4.44
C ILE A 300 -0.79 0.49 -4.83
N GLY A 301 -0.83 1.00 -6.07
CA GLY A 301 -1.98 1.75 -6.57
C GLY A 301 -3.26 0.91 -6.63
N GLY A 302 -3.14 -0.37 -7.03
CA GLY A 302 -4.26 -1.31 -7.00
C GLY A 302 -4.77 -1.60 -5.58
N ALA A 303 -3.86 -1.71 -4.59
CA ALA A 303 -4.21 -1.89 -3.18
C ALA A 303 -4.90 -0.64 -2.62
N SER A 304 -4.38 0.54 -2.91
CA SER A 304 -4.98 1.82 -2.51
C SER A 304 -6.41 1.96 -3.01
N ASN A 305 -6.68 1.61 -4.28
CA ASN A 305 -8.05 1.58 -4.85
C ASN A 305 -9.00 0.60 -4.16
N ALA A 306 -8.46 -0.36 -3.48
CA ALA A 306 -9.23 -1.33 -2.70
C ALA A 306 -9.37 -0.91 -1.22
N GLY A 307 -8.95 0.31 -0.86
CA GLY A 307 -8.96 0.82 0.51
C GLY A 307 -7.85 0.25 1.40
N VAL A 308 -6.74 -0.19 0.79
CA VAL A 308 -5.57 -0.74 1.50
C VAL A 308 -4.34 0.07 1.15
N LEU A 309 -3.82 0.84 2.11
CA LEU A 309 -2.58 1.60 1.96
C LEU A 309 -1.37 0.75 2.33
N VAL A 310 -0.44 0.61 1.42
CA VAL A 310 0.82 -0.12 1.65
C VAL A 310 1.97 0.87 1.58
N LYS A 311 2.75 1.00 2.65
CA LYS A 311 3.80 2.02 2.81
C LYS A 311 5.09 1.75 2.02
N GLY A 312 5.17 0.66 1.26
CA GLY A 312 6.35 0.36 0.47
C GLY A 312 6.28 -0.95 -0.30
N SER A 313 7.11 -1.08 -1.34
CA SER A 313 7.20 -2.29 -2.14
C SER A 313 7.72 -3.49 -1.33
N ASN A 314 8.60 -3.27 -0.35
CA ASN A 314 9.07 -4.29 0.59
C ASN A 314 7.92 -4.88 1.43
N TYR A 315 6.96 -4.06 1.84
CA TYR A 315 5.79 -4.52 2.61
C TYR A 315 4.81 -5.31 1.74
N LEU A 316 4.64 -4.91 0.47
CA LEU A 316 3.85 -5.69 -0.48
C LEU A 316 4.47 -7.08 -0.71
N GLU A 317 5.80 -7.16 -0.80
CA GLU A 317 6.53 -8.43 -0.91
C GLU A 317 6.36 -9.28 0.36
N THR A 318 6.52 -8.69 1.55
CA THR A 318 6.33 -9.38 2.84
C THR A 318 4.91 -9.89 3.01
N LEU A 319 3.90 -9.06 2.69
CA LEU A 319 2.49 -9.41 2.77
C LEU A 319 2.13 -10.60 1.86
N SER A 320 2.77 -10.71 0.68
CA SER A 320 2.57 -11.85 -0.23
C SER A 320 3.02 -13.18 0.38
N GLN A 321 4.01 -13.15 1.29
CA GLN A 321 4.61 -14.31 1.96
C GLN A 321 3.93 -14.63 3.30
N THR A 322 2.91 -13.85 3.70
CA THR A 322 2.21 -14.04 4.97
C THR A 322 1.53 -15.40 5.03
N LYS A 323 1.81 -16.15 6.09
CA LYS A 323 1.27 -17.48 6.40
C LYS A 323 0.59 -17.52 7.75
N THR A 324 0.96 -16.66 8.68
CA THR A 324 0.37 -16.51 10.00
C THR A 324 -0.20 -15.10 10.14
N VAL A 325 -1.44 -15.01 10.62
CA VAL A 325 -2.09 -13.73 10.95
C VAL A 325 -2.47 -13.74 12.41
N VAL A 326 -1.96 -12.77 13.14
CA VAL A 326 -2.23 -12.56 14.56
C VAL A 326 -3.11 -11.34 14.71
N PHE A 327 -4.23 -11.47 15.38
CA PHE A 327 -5.19 -10.40 15.61
C PHE A 327 -5.16 -9.94 17.06
N ASP A 328 -5.22 -8.64 17.28
CA ASP A 328 -5.82 -8.16 18.52
C ASP A 328 -7.33 -8.44 18.51
N LYS A 329 -7.96 -8.56 19.67
CA LYS A 329 -9.41 -8.75 19.74
C LYS A 329 -10.14 -7.41 19.61
N THR A 330 -9.88 -6.50 20.54
CA THR A 330 -10.66 -5.28 20.74
C THR A 330 -10.38 -4.24 19.66
N GLY A 331 -11.42 -3.65 19.06
CA GLY A 331 -11.25 -2.70 17.96
C GLY A 331 -10.83 -3.33 16.62
N THR A 332 -10.36 -4.57 16.61
CA THR A 332 -9.87 -5.28 15.42
C THR A 332 -10.88 -6.31 14.91
N LEU A 333 -11.18 -7.33 15.70
CA LEU A 333 -12.22 -8.34 15.41
C LEU A 333 -13.57 -7.95 15.98
N THR A 334 -13.57 -7.06 16.95
CA THR A 334 -14.75 -6.48 17.58
C THR A 334 -14.80 -4.98 17.31
N GLN A 335 -15.96 -4.38 17.56
CA GLN A 335 -16.18 -2.95 17.31
C GLN A 335 -15.60 -2.05 18.41
N GLY A 336 -15.13 -2.61 19.55
CA GLY A 336 -14.77 -1.85 20.73
C GLY A 336 -15.97 -1.19 21.41
N VAL A 337 -17.16 -1.62 21.02
CA VAL A 337 -18.43 -1.14 21.56
C VAL A 337 -19.06 -2.24 22.40
N PHE A 338 -19.28 -1.94 23.65
CA PHE A 338 -19.92 -2.85 24.59
C PHE A 338 -21.44 -2.74 24.48
N GLU A 339 -22.11 -3.89 24.42
CA GLU A 339 -23.59 -3.98 24.42
C GLU A 339 -24.07 -4.95 25.50
N VAL A 340 -25.29 -4.69 25.97
CA VAL A 340 -25.99 -5.56 26.91
C VAL A 340 -26.50 -6.78 26.14
N ASN A 341 -25.90 -7.96 26.38
CA ASN A 341 -26.25 -9.20 25.69
C ASN A 341 -27.14 -10.13 26.50
N GLY A 342 -27.23 -9.92 27.78
CA GLY A 342 -28.07 -10.71 28.66
C GLY A 342 -28.48 -9.96 29.91
N ILE A 343 -29.71 -10.15 30.34
CA ILE A 343 -30.24 -9.62 31.58
C ILE A 343 -30.86 -10.79 32.32
N HIS A 344 -30.30 -11.09 33.48
CA HIS A 344 -30.79 -12.16 34.33
C HIS A 344 -31.22 -11.53 35.67
N HIS A 345 -32.52 -11.59 35.93
CA HIS A 345 -33.13 -11.03 37.14
C HIS A 345 -33.58 -12.12 38.08
N HIS A 346 -33.77 -11.75 39.34
CA HIS A 346 -34.30 -12.64 40.36
C HIS A 346 -35.70 -12.20 40.84
N GLU A 347 -35.92 -10.90 41.07
CA GLU A 347 -37.20 -10.37 41.54
C GLU A 347 -37.63 -9.07 40.83
N MET A 348 -36.84 -8.57 39.87
CA MET A 348 -37.04 -7.28 39.22
C MET A 348 -37.19 -7.42 37.73
N GLU A 349 -38.06 -6.66 37.05
CA GLU A 349 -38.21 -6.64 35.61
C GLU A 349 -36.94 -6.15 34.89
N ASN A 350 -36.66 -6.71 33.73
CA ASN A 350 -35.47 -6.38 32.94
C ASN A 350 -35.29 -4.90 32.67
N GLU A 351 -36.40 -4.21 32.27
CA GLU A 351 -36.36 -2.77 31.99
C GLU A 351 -35.96 -1.97 33.19
N LYS A 352 -36.47 -2.31 34.39
CA LYS A 352 -36.21 -1.62 35.63
C LYS A 352 -34.79 -1.89 36.16
N LEU A 353 -34.26 -3.10 35.89
CA LEU A 353 -32.90 -3.43 36.26
C LEU A 353 -31.89 -2.62 35.43
N VAL A 354 -32.13 -2.49 34.09
CA VAL A 354 -31.33 -1.65 33.19
C VAL A 354 -31.48 -0.16 33.54
N GLU A 355 -32.68 0.31 33.86
CA GLU A 355 -32.89 1.70 34.31
C GLU A 355 -32.05 2.03 35.53
N TYR A 356 -32.10 1.21 36.57
CA TYR A 356 -31.32 1.43 37.77
C TYR A 356 -29.82 1.36 37.55
N ALA A 357 -29.37 0.43 36.72
CA ALA A 357 -27.97 0.32 36.30
C ALA A 357 -27.50 1.57 35.55
N ALA A 358 -28.28 2.03 34.56
CA ALA A 358 -27.95 3.21 33.76
C ALA A 358 -27.95 4.50 34.60
N LEU A 359 -28.88 4.65 35.55
CA LEU A 359 -28.95 5.78 36.45
C LEU A 359 -27.78 5.77 37.44
N ALA A 360 -27.49 4.63 38.10
CA ALA A 360 -26.37 4.52 39.04
C ALA A 360 -25.02 4.83 38.40
N GLU A 361 -24.83 4.39 37.17
CA GLU A 361 -23.62 4.59 36.36
C GLU A 361 -23.61 5.91 35.56
N SER A 362 -24.60 6.77 35.74
CA SER A 362 -24.78 8.01 34.94
C SER A 362 -23.67 9.04 35.07
N ALA A 363 -22.90 9.00 36.15
CA ALA A 363 -21.77 9.91 36.38
C ALA A 363 -20.44 9.36 35.85
N SER A 364 -20.35 8.07 35.55
CA SER A 364 -19.12 7.44 35.08
C SER A 364 -18.94 7.58 33.55
N SER A 365 -17.71 7.87 33.13
CA SER A 365 -17.33 7.92 31.72
C SER A 365 -16.88 6.56 31.17
N HIS A 366 -16.94 5.52 31.98
CA HIS A 366 -16.48 4.18 31.59
C HIS A 366 -17.28 3.60 30.39
N PRO A 367 -16.67 2.87 29.44
CA PRO A 367 -17.38 2.28 28.31
C PRO A 367 -18.58 1.41 28.69
N ILE A 368 -18.49 0.68 29.81
CA ILE A 368 -19.56 -0.13 30.38
C ILE A 368 -20.76 0.76 30.77
N SER A 369 -20.51 1.88 31.39
CA SER A 369 -21.55 2.84 31.80
C SER A 369 -22.30 3.41 30.61
N LYS A 370 -21.56 3.75 29.53
CA LYS A 370 -22.15 4.20 28.25
C LYS A 370 -23.00 3.10 27.60
N SER A 371 -22.62 1.85 27.76
CA SER A 371 -23.37 0.69 27.26
C SER A 371 -24.72 0.53 27.98
N LEU A 372 -24.73 0.66 29.32
CA LEU A 372 -25.94 0.61 30.12
C LEU A 372 -26.88 1.77 29.77
N GLN A 373 -26.35 2.99 29.62
CA GLN A 373 -27.13 4.16 29.22
C GLN A 373 -27.75 4.00 27.83
N ARG A 374 -27.02 3.43 26.87
CA ARG A 374 -27.55 3.11 25.54
C ARG A 374 -28.65 2.04 25.60
N ALA A 375 -28.44 1.00 26.40
CA ALA A 375 -29.44 -0.06 26.58
C ALA A 375 -30.74 0.45 27.22
N TYR A 376 -30.65 1.46 28.11
CA TYR A 376 -31.81 2.13 28.68
C TYR A 376 -32.60 2.92 27.61
N GLY A 377 -31.93 3.54 26.66
CA GLY A 377 -32.56 4.14 25.46
C GLY A 377 -33.42 5.38 25.72
N ARG A 378 -33.37 5.92 26.92
CA ARG A 378 -34.11 7.13 27.34
C ARG A 378 -33.12 8.16 27.90
N GLU A 379 -33.54 9.41 27.95
CA GLU A 379 -32.76 10.50 28.57
C GLU A 379 -32.53 10.22 30.06
N ILE A 380 -31.29 10.38 30.49
CA ILE A 380 -30.88 10.14 31.88
C ILE A 380 -31.24 11.35 32.75
N ASP A 381 -32.24 11.21 33.57
CA ASP A 381 -32.60 12.21 34.56
C ASP A 381 -31.68 12.10 35.78
N ARG A 382 -30.60 12.89 35.77
CA ARG A 382 -29.63 12.95 36.88
C ARG A 382 -30.19 13.48 38.18
N SER A 383 -31.34 14.15 38.20
CA SER A 383 -31.98 14.63 39.43
C SER A 383 -32.47 13.50 40.32
N ARG A 384 -32.70 12.31 39.75
CA ARG A 384 -33.10 11.09 40.48
C ARG A 384 -31.92 10.40 41.18
N VAL A 385 -30.67 10.83 40.92
CA VAL A 385 -29.46 10.17 41.41
C VAL A 385 -28.74 11.05 42.42
N THR A 386 -28.48 10.50 43.60
CA THR A 386 -27.74 11.16 44.69
C THR A 386 -26.71 10.20 45.30
N ASP A 387 -25.77 10.74 46.07
CA ASP A 387 -24.79 9.97 46.87
C ASP A 387 -23.97 8.97 46.04
N VAL A 388 -23.52 9.37 44.85
CA VAL A 388 -22.73 8.52 43.96
C VAL A 388 -21.33 8.29 44.53
N GLN A 389 -20.96 7.02 44.71
CA GLN A 389 -19.64 6.58 45.17
C GLN A 389 -19.06 5.57 44.16
N GLU A 390 -18.03 5.96 43.48
CA GLU A 390 -17.28 5.04 42.60
C GLU A 390 -16.22 4.30 43.42
N ILE A 391 -16.24 2.97 43.34
CA ILE A 391 -15.29 2.09 44.03
C ILE A 391 -14.36 1.51 42.96
N SER A 392 -13.16 2.04 42.92
CA SER A 392 -12.16 1.66 41.90
C SER A 392 -11.98 0.15 41.80
N GLY A 393 -12.12 -0.40 40.57
CA GLY A 393 -11.99 -1.81 40.29
C GLY A 393 -13.14 -2.70 40.80
N SER A 394 -14.23 -2.13 41.32
CA SER A 394 -15.35 -2.91 41.87
C SER A 394 -16.71 -2.50 41.31
N GLY A 395 -17.00 -1.20 41.15
CA GLY A 395 -18.26 -0.71 40.62
C GLY A 395 -18.71 0.58 41.26
N VAL A 396 -20.01 0.88 41.19
CA VAL A 396 -20.63 2.13 41.67
C VAL A 396 -21.74 1.83 42.65
N ILE A 397 -21.86 2.65 43.70
CA ILE A 397 -22.99 2.71 44.62
C ILE A 397 -23.62 4.09 44.50
N ALA A 398 -24.92 4.16 44.31
CA ALA A 398 -25.64 5.41 44.20
C ALA A 398 -27.05 5.27 44.83
N LYS A 399 -27.67 6.40 45.21
CA LYS A 399 -29.08 6.39 45.51
C LYS A 399 -29.90 6.83 44.33
N VAL A 400 -30.75 5.97 43.85
CA VAL A 400 -31.69 6.22 42.75
C VAL A 400 -33.11 6.26 43.31
N ASP A 401 -33.80 7.38 43.16
CA ASP A 401 -35.13 7.64 43.75
C ASP A 401 -35.15 7.38 45.26
N GLY A 402 -34.05 7.67 45.96
CA GLY A 402 -33.90 7.45 47.41
C GLY A 402 -33.57 6.01 47.80
N VAL A 403 -33.50 5.07 46.86
CA VAL A 403 -33.14 3.66 47.09
C VAL A 403 -31.67 3.46 46.79
N GLU A 404 -30.95 2.79 47.66
CA GLU A 404 -29.54 2.44 47.43
C GLU A 404 -29.42 1.38 46.31
N VAL A 405 -28.66 1.67 45.28
CA VAL A 405 -28.38 0.81 44.14
C VAL A 405 -26.86 0.62 44.03
N ALA A 406 -26.42 -0.61 44.04
CA ALA A 406 -25.03 -0.99 43.78
C ALA A 406 -24.95 -1.77 42.45
N ALA A 407 -24.08 -1.30 41.57
CA ALA A 407 -23.79 -1.91 40.28
C ALA A 407 -22.30 -2.22 40.20
N GLY A 408 -21.89 -3.49 40.04
CA GLY A 408 -20.48 -3.84 39.98
C GLY A 408 -20.20 -5.32 39.86
N ASN A 409 -18.93 -5.68 40.07
CA ASN A 409 -18.50 -7.07 40.01
C ASN A 409 -18.77 -7.85 41.31
N ASP A 410 -18.36 -9.12 41.33
CA ASP A 410 -18.44 -10.02 42.48
C ASP A 410 -17.81 -9.41 43.76
N LYS A 411 -16.65 -8.74 43.63
CA LYS A 411 -15.96 -8.08 44.74
C LYS A 411 -16.79 -6.99 45.41
N LEU A 412 -17.62 -6.28 44.64
CA LEU A 412 -18.53 -5.28 45.20
C LEU A 412 -19.63 -5.96 46.01
N MET A 413 -20.20 -7.04 45.51
CA MET A 413 -21.24 -7.81 46.21
C MET A 413 -20.69 -8.42 47.52
N ASP A 414 -19.50 -9.00 47.47
CA ASP A 414 -18.81 -9.53 48.66
C ASP A 414 -18.57 -8.43 49.73
N ARG A 415 -18.11 -7.25 49.31
CA ARG A 415 -17.88 -6.09 50.19
C ARG A 415 -19.15 -5.61 50.86
N LEU A 416 -20.28 -5.67 50.15
CA LEU A 416 -21.59 -5.28 50.67
C LEU A 416 -22.27 -6.41 51.49
N GLY A 417 -21.71 -7.61 51.50
CA GLY A 417 -22.30 -8.79 52.12
C GLY A 417 -23.61 -9.23 51.45
N VAL A 418 -23.78 -8.93 50.18
CA VAL A 418 -24.97 -9.30 49.42
C VAL A 418 -24.69 -10.63 48.70
N PRO A 419 -25.43 -11.70 49.01
CA PRO A 419 -25.28 -12.97 48.31
C PRO A 419 -25.73 -12.83 46.87
N TYR A 420 -24.88 -13.20 45.91
CA TYR A 420 -25.14 -13.10 44.47
C TYR A 420 -25.20 -14.48 43.81
N ILE A 421 -25.84 -14.54 42.67
CA ILE A 421 -25.92 -15.75 41.87
C ILE A 421 -24.78 -15.76 40.84
N PRO A 422 -23.87 -16.76 40.85
CA PRO A 422 -22.81 -16.87 39.86
C PRO A 422 -23.41 -16.96 38.46
N CYS A 423 -22.87 -16.18 37.54
CA CYS A 423 -23.28 -16.20 36.14
C CYS A 423 -22.26 -17.00 35.33
N HIS A 424 -22.76 -17.91 34.49
CA HIS A 424 -21.96 -18.71 33.57
C HIS A 424 -21.97 -18.14 32.13
N SER A 425 -22.69 -17.04 31.91
CA SER A 425 -22.69 -16.33 30.63
C SER A 425 -21.35 -15.66 30.37
N VAL A 426 -20.93 -15.64 29.15
CA VAL A 426 -19.65 -15.07 28.75
C VAL A 426 -19.79 -13.59 28.48
N GLY A 427 -19.02 -12.78 29.24
CA GLY A 427 -19.04 -11.33 29.16
C GLY A 427 -18.59 -10.70 30.48
N THR A 428 -18.60 -9.37 30.55
CA THR A 428 -18.45 -8.63 31.78
C THR A 428 -19.78 -8.68 32.53
N ILE A 429 -19.78 -9.26 33.71
CA ILE A 429 -20.97 -9.41 34.54
C ILE A 429 -21.04 -8.23 35.50
N ILE A 430 -22.17 -7.52 35.46
CA ILE A 430 -22.51 -6.47 36.41
C ILE A 430 -23.61 -6.99 37.33
N HIS A 431 -23.26 -7.32 38.55
CA HIS A 431 -24.21 -7.67 39.59
C HIS A 431 -24.88 -6.41 40.11
N MET A 432 -26.19 -6.51 40.34
CA MET A 432 -27.03 -5.44 40.81
C MET A 432 -27.60 -5.76 42.18
N ALA A 433 -27.40 -4.85 43.13
CA ALA A 433 -28.09 -4.90 44.42
C ALA A 433 -28.95 -3.64 44.58
N VAL A 434 -30.20 -3.79 45.02
CA VAL A 434 -31.17 -2.71 45.21
C VAL A 434 -31.75 -2.81 46.60
N GLY A 435 -31.60 -1.75 47.39
CA GLY A 435 -32.05 -1.73 48.79
C GLY A 435 -31.40 -2.81 49.67
N GLY A 436 -30.12 -3.14 49.39
CA GLY A 436 -29.34 -4.15 50.12
C GLY A 436 -29.69 -5.61 49.74
N LYS A 437 -30.53 -5.84 48.73
CA LYS A 437 -30.88 -7.18 48.25
C LYS A 437 -30.37 -7.38 46.82
N TYR A 438 -29.95 -8.60 46.49
CA TYR A 438 -29.55 -8.96 45.12
C TYR A 438 -30.76 -8.87 44.17
N ALA A 439 -30.65 -8.06 43.12
CA ALA A 439 -31.70 -7.85 42.13
C ALA A 439 -31.51 -8.63 40.84
N GLY A 440 -30.29 -8.98 40.52
CA GLY A 440 -29.92 -9.70 39.29
C GLY A 440 -28.56 -9.30 38.77
N HIS A 441 -28.27 -9.66 37.50
CA HIS A 441 -27.04 -9.23 36.83
C HIS A 441 -27.26 -8.94 35.35
N ILE A 442 -26.43 -8.07 34.82
CA ILE A 442 -26.41 -7.68 33.43
C ILE A 442 -25.11 -8.18 32.82
N VAL A 443 -25.20 -8.85 31.68
CA VAL A 443 -24.05 -9.35 30.93
C VAL A 443 -23.77 -8.39 29.78
N ILE A 444 -22.56 -7.86 29.77
CA ILE A 444 -22.09 -6.94 28.73
C ILE A 444 -20.95 -7.59 27.97
N SER A 445 -20.98 -7.55 26.66
CA SER A 445 -19.88 -8.04 25.82
C SER A 445 -19.57 -7.08 24.68
N ASP A 446 -18.35 -7.16 24.18
CA ASP A 446 -17.91 -6.43 23.01
C ASP A 446 -18.51 -7.08 21.74
N VAL A 447 -18.99 -6.25 20.84
CA VAL A 447 -19.70 -6.70 19.62
C VAL A 447 -18.69 -7.11 18.56
N VAL A 448 -18.82 -8.34 18.07
CA VAL A 448 -18.02 -8.85 16.95
C VAL A 448 -18.37 -8.09 15.67
N LYS A 449 -17.37 -7.70 14.88
CA LYS A 449 -17.59 -7.01 13.59
C LYS A 449 -18.37 -7.91 12.61
N PRO A 450 -19.24 -7.33 11.76
CA PRO A 450 -20.13 -8.09 10.89
C PRO A 450 -19.42 -9.12 10.00
N HIS A 451 -18.28 -8.78 9.44
CA HIS A 451 -17.53 -9.62 8.49
C HIS A 451 -16.30 -10.34 9.09
N ALA A 452 -16.16 -10.36 10.42
CA ALA A 452 -14.97 -10.94 11.05
C ALA A 452 -14.82 -12.45 10.79
N ARG A 453 -15.93 -13.20 10.79
CA ARG A 453 -15.92 -14.63 10.48
C ARG A 453 -15.57 -14.92 9.02
N GLU A 454 -16.19 -14.19 8.10
CA GLU A 454 -15.89 -14.27 6.67
C GLU A 454 -14.43 -13.88 6.38
N ALA A 455 -13.90 -12.89 7.10
CA ALA A 455 -12.51 -12.48 7.00
C ALA A 455 -11.54 -13.61 7.35
N VAL A 456 -11.78 -14.34 8.46
CA VAL A 456 -10.96 -15.50 8.84
C VAL A 456 -11.02 -16.61 7.79
N GLN A 457 -12.20 -16.89 7.22
CA GLN A 457 -12.35 -17.87 6.14
C GLN A 457 -11.66 -17.42 4.84
N ALA A 458 -11.76 -16.11 4.50
CA ALA A 458 -11.12 -15.54 3.33
C ALA A 458 -9.59 -15.58 3.44
N LEU A 459 -9.02 -15.43 4.64
CA LEU A 459 -7.58 -15.58 4.89
C LEU A 459 -7.09 -17.00 4.60
N ARG A 460 -7.83 -18.02 5.04
CA ARG A 460 -7.52 -19.41 4.70
C ARG A 460 -7.54 -19.65 3.19
N SER A 461 -8.56 -19.12 2.51
CA SER A 461 -8.67 -19.18 1.05
C SER A 461 -7.55 -18.40 0.35
N ALA A 462 -7.03 -17.35 0.99
CA ALA A 462 -5.85 -16.62 0.53
C ALA A 462 -4.53 -17.34 0.88
N GLY A 463 -4.55 -18.54 1.48
CA GLY A 463 -3.39 -19.37 1.79
C GLY A 463 -2.64 -18.94 3.04
N VAL A 464 -3.33 -18.36 4.02
CA VAL A 464 -2.90 -18.23 5.40
C VAL A 464 -3.12 -19.57 6.08
N HIS A 465 -2.13 -20.08 6.81
CA HIS A 465 -2.17 -21.41 7.40
C HIS A 465 -2.54 -21.37 8.88
N ARG A 466 -2.31 -20.26 9.56
CA ARG A 466 -2.51 -20.13 11.00
C ARG A 466 -3.10 -18.77 11.32
N THR A 467 -4.17 -18.77 12.11
CA THR A 467 -4.81 -17.56 12.65
C THR A 467 -4.73 -17.60 14.16
N VAL A 468 -4.31 -16.50 14.78
CA VAL A 468 -4.10 -16.37 16.23
C VAL A 468 -4.82 -15.15 16.74
N MET A 469 -5.40 -15.20 17.92
CA MET A 469 -5.97 -14.04 18.59
C MET A 469 -5.23 -13.77 19.91
N LEU A 470 -4.85 -12.53 20.14
CA LEU A 470 -4.31 -12.04 21.41
C LEU A 470 -5.33 -11.13 22.07
N THR A 471 -5.53 -11.27 23.38
CA THR A 471 -6.46 -10.42 24.13
C THR A 471 -6.09 -10.30 25.61
N GLY A 472 -6.46 -9.18 26.22
CA GLY A 472 -6.40 -9.00 27.69
C GLY A 472 -7.60 -9.60 28.44
N ASP A 473 -8.60 -10.10 27.72
CA ASP A 473 -9.81 -10.66 28.34
C ASP A 473 -9.54 -11.98 29.06
N ALA A 474 -10.46 -12.34 29.95
CA ALA A 474 -10.45 -13.63 30.61
C ALA A 474 -10.59 -14.78 29.58
N LYS A 475 -9.90 -15.87 29.86
CA LYS A 475 -9.80 -17.03 28.95
C LYS A 475 -11.16 -17.56 28.43
N PRO A 476 -12.24 -17.71 29.25
CA PRO A 476 -13.53 -18.19 28.75
C PRO A 476 -14.15 -17.28 27.67
N VAL A 477 -14.00 -15.95 27.82
CA VAL A 477 -14.49 -14.95 26.85
C VAL A 477 -13.69 -15.07 25.56
N ALA A 478 -12.38 -15.15 25.66
CA ALA A 478 -11.48 -15.26 24.54
C ALA A 478 -11.72 -16.55 23.73
N ASP A 479 -11.87 -17.69 24.41
CA ASP A 479 -12.14 -18.99 23.78
C ASP A 479 -13.47 -18.99 23.01
N GLN A 480 -14.53 -18.39 23.56
CA GLN A 480 -15.83 -18.30 22.91
C GLN A 480 -15.76 -17.44 21.62
N VAL A 481 -15.12 -16.29 21.69
CA VAL A 481 -14.94 -15.41 20.52
C VAL A 481 -14.13 -16.12 19.45
N ALA A 482 -13.00 -16.75 19.82
CA ALA A 482 -12.16 -17.49 18.88
C ALA A 482 -12.92 -18.62 18.20
N GLN A 483 -13.70 -19.41 18.96
CA GLN A 483 -14.54 -20.47 18.44
C GLN A 483 -15.60 -19.95 17.47
N SER A 484 -16.29 -18.86 17.80
CA SER A 484 -17.32 -18.24 16.96
C SER A 484 -16.77 -17.77 15.62
N LEU A 485 -15.54 -17.27 15.59
CA LEU A 485 -14.85 -16.78 14.41
C LEU A 485 -14.09 -17.87 13.65
N GLY A 486 -13.84 -19.03 14.28
CA GLY A 486 -13.06 -20.12 13.72
C GLY A 486 -11.55 -19.84 13.71
N ILE A 487 -11.04 -19.12 14.69
CA ILE A 487 -9.60 -18.84 14.88
C ILE A 487 -8.91 -20.09 15.44
N ASP A 488 -7.69 -20.38 14.97
CA ASP A 488 -6.99 -21.62 15.30
C ASP A 488 -6.42 -21.64 16.71
N GLN A 489 -5.95 -20.48 17.21
CA GLN A 489 -5.31 -20.37 18.53
C GLN A 489 -5.66 -19.04 19.19
N VAL A 490 -5.75 -19.06 20.54
CA VAL A 490 -6.03 -17.88 21.34
C VAL A 490 -5.12 -17.80 22.57
N TYR A 491 -4.64 -16.61 22.87
CA TYR A 491 -3.90 -16.30 24.07
C TYR A 491 -4.62 -15.17 24.81
N ALA A 492 -5.08 -15.47 25.98
CA ALA A 492 -5.89 -14.61 26.83
C ALA A 492 -5.09 -14.01 27.99
N GLU A 493 -5.68 -13.05 28.70
CA GLU A 493 -5.14 -12.44 29.92
C GLU A 493 -3.79 -11.74 29.70
N LEU A 494 -3.52 -11.24 28.47
CA LEU A 494 -2.27 -10.61 28.12
C LEU A 494 -2.31 -9.09 28.38
N LEU A 495 -1.31 -8.59 29.08
CA LEU A 495 -0.99 -7.16 29.09
C LEU A 495 -0.24 -6.78 27.80
N SER A 496 -0.11 -5.48 27.52
CA SER A 496 0.54 -4.99 26.30
C SER A 496 1.97 -5.55 26.11
N ALA A 497 2.77 -5.65 27.19
CA ALA A 497 4.10 -6.26 27.14
C ALA A 497 4.03 -7.77 26.80
N GLY A 498 3.08 -8.49 27.37
CA GLY A 498 2.86 -9.91 27.09
C GLY A 498 2.42 -10.20 25.67
N LYS A 499 1.69 -9.26 25.03
CA LYS A 499 1.37 -9.37 23.59
C LYS A 499 2.65 -9.31 22.73
N VAL A 500 3.60 -8.41 23.06
CA VAL A 500 4.89 -8.30 22.34
C VAL A 500 5.69 -9.59 22.48
N GLU A 501 5.87 -10.08 23.72
CA GLU A 501 6.58 -11.35 24.00
C GLU A 501 5.96 -12.51 23.21
N LYS A 502 4.63 -12.58 23.17
CA LYS A 502 3.93 -13.65 22.45
C LYS A 502 4.10 -13.56 20.95
N VAL A 503 4.12 -12.37 20.36
CA VAL A 503 4.42 -12.20 18.94
C VAL A 503 5.87 -12.59 18.65
N GLU A 504 6.83 -12.26 19.53
CA GLU A 504 8.22 -12.71 19.38
C GLU A 504 8.37 -14.24 19.41
N GLU A 505 7.68 -14.93 20.32
CA GLU A 505 7.63 -16.40 20.34
C GLU A 505 7.07 -16.97 19.02
N LEU A 506 5.96 -16.38 18.54
CA LEU A 506 5.31 -16.79 17.30
C LEU A 506 6.19 -16.53 16.07
N LEU A 507 6.98 -15.46 16.05
CA LEU A 507 7.96 -15.18 15.01
C LEU A 507 9.06 -16.24 14.98
N LEU A 508 9.56 -16.66 16.12
CA LEU A 508 10.57 -17.72 16.21
C LEU A 508 10.04 -19.08 15.72
N ASP A 509 8.82 -19.44 16.11
CA ASP A 509 8.14 -20.66 15.66
C ASP A 509 7.79 -20.63 14.15
N ASN A 510 7.56 -19.44 13.59
CA ASN A 510 7.10 -19.26 12.22
C ASN A 510 8.23 -19.03 11.19
N SER A 511 9.48 -18.89 11.61
CA SER A 511 10.61 -18.49 10.76
C SER A 511 10.80 -19.37 9.51
N GLU A 512 10.50 -20.66 9.60
CA GLU A 512 10.62 -21.61 8.48
C GLU A 512 9.34 -21.71 7.62
N ARG A 513 8.20 -21.17 8.08
CA ARG A 513 6.87 -21.38 7.46
C ARG A 513 6.31 -20.18 6.72
N GLY A 514 6.98 -19.03 6.75
CA GLY A 514 6.56 -17.82 6.07
C GLY A 514 6.53 -16.60 7.00
N LYS A 515 5.86 -15.53 6.60
CA LYS A 515 5.81 -14.26 7.31
C LYS A 515 4.60 -14.17 8.25
N LEU A 516 4.77 -13.44 9.37
CA LEU A 516 3.76 -13.18 10.36
C LEU A 516 3.25 -11.75 10.21
N ALA A 517 1.93 -11.59 10.02
CA ALA A 517 1.25 -10.31 10.09
C ALA A 517 0.58 -10.15 11.45
N PHE A 518 0.73 -8.98 12.08
CA PHE A 518 -0.06 -8.58 13.24
C PHE A 518 -1.08 -7.54 12.82
N VAL A 519 -2.32 -7.69 13.28
CA VAL A 519 -3.44 -6.80 12.98
C VAL A 519 -3.96 -6.21 14.27
N GLY A 520 -4.00 -4.88 14.38
CA GLY A 520 -4.46 -4.16 15.57
C GLY A 520 -5.11 -2.83 15.22
N ASP A 521 -5.75 -2.19 16.20
CA ASP A 521 -6.36 -0.85 16.08
C ASP A 521 -5.32 0.29 16.28
N GLY A 522 -4.18 -0.04 16.79
CA GLY A 522 -2.94 0.75 16.78
C GLY A 522 -2.68 1.70 17.90
N ILE A 523 -3.62 2.06 18.76
CA ILE A 523 -3.34 2.98 19.87
C ILE A 523 -2.50 2.27 20.94
N ASN A 524 -2.94 1.08 21.34
CA ASN A 524 -2.27 0.29 22.37
C ASN A 524 -1.28 -0.74 21.80
N ASP A 525 -1.40 -1.04 20.52
CA ASP A 525 -0.68 -2.12 19.85
C ASP A 525 0.50 -1.64 18.99
N ALA A 526 0.82 -0.32 18.98
CA ALA A 526 1.94 0.23 18.22
C ALA A 526 3.27 -0.51 18.44
N PRO A 527 3.65 -0.91 19.66
CA PRO A 527 4.85 -1.73 19.87
C PRO A 527 4.77 -3.11 19.21
N VAL A 528 3.59 -3.72 19.22
CA VAL A 528 3.37 -5.06 18.62
C VAL A 528 3.37 -4.98 17.10
N LEU A 529 2.69 -3.95 16.52
CA LEU A 529 2.68 -3.66 15.09
C LEU A 529 4.09 -3.51 14.52
N SER A 530 4.94 -2.75 15.22
CA SER A 530 6.33 -2.53 14.81
C SER A 530 7.22 -3.78 14.94
N ARG A 531 6.83 -4.75 15.77
CA ARG A 531 7.63 -5.94 16.06
C ARG A 531 7.36 -7.10 15.10
N ALA A 532 6.16 -7.19 14.56
CA ALA A 532 5.78 -8.22 13.58
C ALA A 532 6.60 -8.11 12.28
N ASP A 533 6.61 -9.19 11.45
CA ASP A 533 7.19 -9.08 10.09
C ASP A 533 6.46 -8.02 9.26
N ILE A 534 5.15 -7.84 9.51
CA ILE A 534 4.32 -6.80 8.92
C ILE A 534 3.20 -6.42 9.88
N GLY A 535 3.11 -5.13 10.18
CA GLY A 535 2.05 -4.54 11.00
C GLY A 535 0.92 -4.02 10.11
N ILE A 536 -0.33 -4.39 10.44
CA ILE A 536 -1.53 -3.95 9.73
C ILE A 536 -2.41 -3.19 10.73
N ALA A 537 -2.64 -1.91 10.48
CA ALA A 537 -3.56 -1.10 11.28
C ALA A 537 -4.97 -1.12 10.69
N MET A 538 -5.96 -1.28 11.58
CA MET A 538 -7.38 -1.19 11.25
C MET A 538 -7.87 0.24 11.39
N GLY A 539 -8.81 0.66 10.52
CA GLY A 539 -9.54 1.91 10.67
C GLY A 539 -8.66 3.16 10.73
N ALA A 540 -8.06 3.55 9.60
CA ALA A 540 -7.17 4.72 9.51
C ALA A 540 -7.75 6.05 10.02
N MET A 541 -9.03 6.08 10.37
CA MET A 541 -9.75 7.28 10.79
C MET A 541 -9.58 7.63 12.27
N GLY A 542 -8.91 6.77 13.07
CA GLY A 542 -8.91 6.91 14.53
C GLY A 542 -7.58 7.22 15.21
N SER A 543 -6.44 6.80 14.67
CA SER A 543 -5.17 6.92 15.41
C SER A 543 -3.97 7.21 14.51
N ASP A 544 -3.43 8.41 14.65
CA ASP A 544 -2.16 8.80 14.01
C ASP A 544 -1.00 7.89 14.41
N ALA A 545 -0.96 7.45 15.66
CA ALA A 545 0.05 6.53 16.17
C ALA A 545 -0.02 5.15 15.50
N ALA A 546 -1.23 4.66 15.20
CA ALA A 546 -1.42 3.42 14.46
C ALA A 546 -0.92 3.52 13.02
N ILE A 547 -1.32 4.62 12.37
CA ILE A 547 -0.90 4.90 10.99
C ILE A 547 0.62 4.96 10.94
N GLU A 548 1.28 5.60 11.90
CA GLU A 548 2.74 5.72 11.91
C GLU A 548 3.44 4.38 12.16
N ALA A 549 2.95 3.58 13.09
CA ALA A 549 3.57 2.31 13.50
C ALA A 549 3.35 1.16 12.50
N ALA A 550 2.24 1.16 11.76
CA ALA A 550 1.90 0.08 10.82
C ALA A 550 2.60 0.22 9.48
N ASP A 551 2.80 -0.90 8.80
CA ASP A 551 3.34 -1.01 7.43
C ASP A 551 2.24 -1.00 6.37
N VAL A 552 1.05 -1.46 6.76
CA VAL A 552 -0.17 -1.49 5.96
C VAL A 552 -1.30 -0.89 6.78
N VAL A 553 -2.11 -0.06 6.16
CA VAL A 553 -3.25 0.60 6.80
C VAL A 553 -4.52 0.27 6.02
N LEU A 554 -5.52 -0.28 6.69
CA LEU A 554 -6.86 -0.44 6.13
C LEU A 554 -7.63 0.87 6.34
N MET A 555 -8.18 1.40 5.26
CA MET A 555 -8.85 2.71 5.28
C MET A 555 -10.22 2.67 5.97
N ASP A 556 -10.84 1.51 5.96
CA ASP A 556 -12.06 1.21 6.68
C ASP A 556 -11.81 0.17 7.77
N ASP A 557 -12.85 -0.12 8.50
CA ASP A 557 -12.78 -1.02 9.66
C ASP A 557 -13.19 -2.47 9.32
N ASP A 558 -13.08 -2.85 8.00
CA ASP A 558 -13.45 -4.18 7.51
C ASP A 558 -12.25 -5.15 7.51
N PRO A 559 -12.21 -6.18 8.39
CA PRO A 559 -11.15 -7.16 8.43
C PRO A 559 -11.07 -8.05 7.17
N ALA A 560 -12.12 -8.11 6.34
CA ALA A 560 -12.10 -8.88 5.09
C ALA A 560 -11.08 -8.35 4.08
N LYS A 561 -10.71 -7.06 4.19
CA LYS A 561 -9.70 -6.43 3.33
C LYS A 561 -8.29 -6.96 3.53
N ILE A 562 -7.98 -7.58 4.66
CA ILE A 562 -6.68 -8.22 4.91
C ILE A 562 -6.44 -9.35 3.90
N ALA A 563 -7.44 -10.22 3.70
CA ALA A 563 -7.34 -11.30 2.71
C ALA A 563 -7.20 -10.75 1.28
N LYS A 564 -7.90 -9.67 0.97
CA LYS A 564 -7.78 -8.97 -0.31
C LYS A 564 -6.40 -8.37 -0.51
N ALA A 565 -5.82 -7.73 0.50
CA ALA A 565 -4.47 -7.20 0.48
C ALA A 565 -3.42 -8.29 0.18
N ILE A 566 -3.52 -9.46 0.84
CA ILE A 566 -2.66 -10.61 0.59
C ILE A 566 -2.78 -11.12 -0.86
N ARG A 567 -4.01 -11.21 -1.40
CA ARG A 567 -4.23 -11.63 -2.80
C ARG A 567 -3.65 -10.63 -3.79
N ILE A 568 -3.82 -9.34 -3.57
CA ILE A 568 -3.24 -8.27 -4.39
C ILE A 568 -1.72 -8.39 -4.40
N SER A 569 -1.12 -8.55 -3.23
CA SER A 569 0.33 -8.69 -3.06
C SER A 569 0.87 -9.91 -3.80
N ARG A 570 0.22 -11.05 -3.69
CA ARG A 570 0.58 -12.29 -4.43
C ARG A 570 0.45 -12.14 -5.93
N LYS A 571 -0.60 -11.47 -6.41
CA LYS A 571 -0.77 -11.16 -7.82
C LYS A 571 0.35 -10.26 -8.33
N CYS A 572 0.69 -9.21 -7.59
CA CYS A 572 1.78 -8.31 -7.93
C CYS A 572 3.11 -9.07 -8.05
N LEU A 573 3.43 -9.87 -7.05
CA LEU A 573 4.67 -10.65 -7.03
C LEU A 573 4.73 -11.70 -8.16
N ARG A 574 3.61 -12.35 -8.49
CA ARG A 574 3.52 -13.25 -9.64
C ARG A 574 3.88 -12.51 -10.93
N ILE A 575 3.34 -11.32 -11.15
CA ILE A 575 3.63 -10.49 -12.33
C ILE A 575 5.12 -10.11 -12.38
N VAL A 576 5.71 -9.78 -11.21
CA VAL A 576 7.16 -9.51 -11.10
C VAL A 576 7.96 -10.73 -11.56
N TYR A 577 7.66 -11.94 -11.05
CA TYR A 577 8.36 -13.16 -11.46
C TYR A 577 8.11 -13.53 -12.93
N GLU A 578 6.89 -13.35 -13.45
CA GLU A 578 6.59 -13.53 -14.87
C GLU A 578 7.51 -12.64 -15.72
N ASN A 579 7.65 -11.37 -15.37
CA ASN A 579 8.52 -10.44 -16.08
C ASN A 579 10.00 -10.81 -15.97
N ILE A 580 10.47 -11.26 -14.81
CA ILE A 580 11.85 -11.71 -14.60
C ILE A 580 12.16 -12.91 -15.51
N VAL A 581 11.36 -13.96 -15.45
CA VAL A 581 11.59 -15.19 -16.20
C VAL A 581 11.50 -14.92 -17.71
N PHE A 582 10.50 -14.18 -18.14
CA PHE A 582 10.29 -13.82 -19.54
C PHE A 582 11.46 -13.00 -20.09
N ALA A 583 11.85 -11.93 -19.39
CA ALA A 583 12.92 -11.05 -19.85
C ALA A 583 14.28 -11.76 -19.88
N ILE A 584 14.64 -12.50 -18.81
CA ILE A 584 15.90 -13.25 -18.77
C ILE A 584 15.92 -14.35 -19.83
N GLY A 585 14.83 -15.09 -20.00
CA GLY A 585 14.73 -16.18 -20.97
C GLY A 585 14.96 -15.71 -22.41
N ILE A 586 14.27 -14.66 -22.83
CA ILE A 586 14.45 -14.10 -24.19
C ILE A 586 15.85 -13.49 -24.34
N LYS A 587 16.37 -12.82 -23.30
CA LYS A 587 17.74 -12.27 -23.33
C LYS A 587 18.78 -13.35 -23.58
N LEU A 588 18.76 -14.42 -22.81
CA LEU A 588 19.71 -15.52 -23.00
C LEU A 588 19.60 -16.13 -24.38
N ALA A 589 18.39 -16.34 -24.90
CA ALA A 589 18.18 -16.83 -26.26
C ALA A 589 18.77 -15.86 -27.30
N CYS A 590 18.53 -14.55 -27.18
CA CYS A 590 19.10 -13.55 -28.09
C CYS A 590 20.63 -13.53 -28.04
N LEU A 591 21.24 -13.56 -26.86
CA LEU A 591 22.70 -13.58 -26.71
C LEU A 591 23.34 -14.81 -27.39
N VAL A 592 22.73 -15.99 -27.25
CA VAL A 592 23.17 -17.21 -27.91
C VAL A 592 23.05 -17.07 -29.42
N LEU A 593 21.92 -16.60 -29.94
CA LEU A 593 21.71 -16.40 -31.39
C LEU A 593 22.70 -15.39 -31.98
N VAL A 594 23.00 -14.31 -31.26
CA VAL A 594 24.02 -13.32 -31.66
C VAL A 594 25.41 -13.96 -31.70
N ALA A 595 25.80 -14.67 -30.65
CA ALA A 595 27.10 -15.33 -30.57
C ALA A 595 27.30 -16.37 -31.70
N LEU A 596 26.26 -17.13 -32.02
CA LEU A 596 26.27 -18.09 -33.15
C LEU A 596 26.20 -17.41 -34.51
N GLY A 597 25.84 -16.12 -34.59
CA GLY A 597 25.74 -15.36 -35.83
C GLY A 597 24.40 -15.48 -36.57
N PHE A 598 23.36 -15.99 -35.92
CA PHE A 598 22.00 -16.07 -36.49
C PHE A 598 21.17 -14.79 -36.26
N ALA A 599 21.63 -13.88 -35.41
CA ALA A 599 20.96 -12.63 -35.16
C ALA A 599 21.86 -11.43 -35.53
N ASN A 600 21.26 -10.44 -36.16
CA ASN A 600 21.87 -9.15 -36.47
C ASN A 600 21.48 -8.09 -35.43
N MET A 601 22.05 -6.88 -35.52
CA MET A 601 21.82 -5.79 -34.63
C MET A 601 20.37 -5.30 -34.63
N TRP A 602 19.68 -5.34 -35.76
CA TRP A 602 18.25 -5.01 -35.87
C TRP A 602 17.36 -5.94 -35.04
N LEU A 603 17.59 -7.26 -35.18
CA LEU A 603 16.84 -8.25 -34.44
C LEU A 603 17.09 -8.13 -32.93
N ALA A 604 18.34 -7.86 -32.52
CA ALA A 604 18.73 -7.70 -31.14
C ALA A 604 18.01 -6.53 -30.46
N ILE A 605 17.99 -5.35 -31.09
CA ILE A 605 17.33 -4.17 -30.51
C ILE A 605 15.80 -4.28 -30.58
N PHE A 606 15.26 -4.85 -31.67
CA PHE A 606 13.82 -5.07 -31.77
C PHE A 606 13.32 -6.05 -30.71
N ALA A 607 14.06 -7.12 -30.45
CA ALA A 607 13.72 -8.04 -29.35
C ALA A 607 13.81 -7.36 -27.99
N ASP A 608 14.83 -6.52 -27.73
CA ASP A 608 14.99 -5.81 -26.47
C ASP A 608 13.82 -4.85 -26.18
N VAL A 609 13.50 -3.99 -27.13
CA VAL A 609 12.39 -3.04 -27.03
C VAL A 609 11.04 -3.77 -26.96
N GLY A 610 10.85 -4.83 -27.74
CA GLY A 610 9.64 -5.65 -27.70
C GLY A 610 9.41 -6.31 -26.36
N VAL A 611 10.43 -6.92 -25.78
CA VAL A 611 10.38 -7.53 -24.44
C VAL A 611 10.05 -6.48 -23.37
N MET A 612 10.67 -5.31 -23.46
CA MET A 612 10.41 -4.20 -22.53
C MET A 612 8.93 -3.76 -22.61
N ILE A 613 8.39 -3.55 -23.80
CA ILE A 613 6.98 -3.15 -23.98
C ILE A 613 6.04 -4.20 -23.39
N LEU A 614 6.26 -5.48 -23.70
CA LEU A 614 5.44 -6.57 -23.17
C LEU A 614 5.53 -6.66 -21.64
N ALA A 615 6.72 -6.52 -21.06
CA ALA A 615 6.92 -6.53 -19.62
C ALA A 615 6.23 -5.34 -18.92
N VAL A 616 6.25 -4.15 -19.53
CA VAL A 616 5.52 -2.96 -19.04
C VAL A 616 4.01 -3.18 -19.12
N LEU A 617 3.49 -3.72 -20.21
CA LEU A 617 2.06 -4.02 -20.34
C LEU A 617 1.62 -5.07 -19.31
N ASN A 618 2.46 -6.09 -19.07
CA ASN A 618 2.20 -7.08 -18.02
C ASN A 618 2.19 -6.43 -16.61
N ALA A 619 3.13 -5.52 -16.34
CA ALA A 619 3.21 -4.79 -15.07
C ALA A 619 1.92 -4.00 -14.75
N ILE A 620 1.33 -3.34 -15.75
CA ILE A 620 0.08 -2.59 -15.60
C ILE A 620 -1.09 -3.46 -15.14
N ARG A 621 -1.07 -4.78 -15.39
CA ARG A 621 -2.11 -5.72 -14.92
C ARG A 621 -2.22 -5.76 -13.39
N ALA A 622 -1.20 -5.35 -12.66
CA ALA A 622 -1.23 -5.26 -11.19
C ALA A 622 -2.22 -4.21 -10.67
N LEU A 623 -2.57 -3.19 -11.47
CA LEU A 623 -3.60 -2.18 -11.12
C LEU A 623 -5.02 -2.77 -11.07
N PHE A 624 -5.32 -3.82 -11.82
CA PHE A 624 -6.69 -4.33 -11.97
C PHE A 624 -7.03 -5.34 -10.87
N VAL A 625 -7.54 -4.84 -9.73
CA VAL A 625 -7.81 -5.65 -8.50
C VAL A 625 -9.29 -5.90 -8.24
N LYS A 626 -10.22 -5.39 -9.08
CA LYS A 626 -11.68 -5.49 -8.87
C LYS A 626 -12.23 -6.92 -8.80
N LYS A 627 -11.51 -7.91 -9.35
CA LYS A 627 -11.95 -9.31 -9.40
C LYS A 627 -11.23 -10.20 -8.37
N LEU A 628 -10.50 -9.64 -7.44
CA LEU A 628 -9.82 -10.31 -6.34
C LEU A 628 -10.65 -10.16 -5.06
#